data_f3ffd233b3a7b5d357a11a8d31528b50
#
_entry.id   f3ffd233b3a7b5d357a11a8d31528b50
#
_cell.length_a   1.000
_cell.length_b   1.000
_cell.length_c   1.000
_cell.angle_alpha   90.00
_cell.angle_beta   90.00
_cell.angle_gamma   90.00
#
_symmetry.space_group_name_H-M   'P 1'
#
loop_
_entity.id
_entity.type
_entity.pdbx_description
1 polymer ?
#
loop_
_entity_poly.entity_id
_entity_poly.type
_entity_poly.pdbx_seq_one_letter_code
_entity_poly.pdbx_strand_id
1 'polypeptide(L)'
;MKILLTGATGYIGGRLAPRLIEDGHGVRCLVRTPSKLRDVPWRDSIEVAEGDVTEPETLEAAMEGIDVVYYLVHSLGGADFVEVDRRAATNVAKAAEHAGVKRIIYLGGLHPEGELSDHLASRLEVGEVFLDGQVPAAVLQAAIILG
;
A
#
# COMPACT_ATOMS: atom_id res chain seq x y z
N MET A 1 -5.97 -4.56 -15.80
CA MET A 1 -6.13 -3.38 -14.91
C MET A 1 -4.77 -2.75 -14.66
N LYS A 2 -4.74 -1.48 -14.37
CA LYS A 2 -3.52 -0.80 -13.93
C LYS A 2 -3.49 -0.70 -12.41
N ILE A 3 -2.43 -1.20 -11.81
CA ILE A 3 -2.32 -1.38 -10.35
C ILE A 3 -1.18 -0.52 -9.83
N LEU A 4 -1.45 0.26 -8.79
CA LEU A 4 -0.43 0.90 -7.99
C LEU A 4 -0.09 -0.01 -6.81
N LEU A 5 1.17 -0.40 -6.71
CA LEU A 5 1.68 -1.23 -5.62
C LEU A 5 2.58 -0.38 -4.72
N THR A 6 2.19 -0.21 -3.47
CA THR A 6 3.04 0.35 -2.43
C THR A 6 3.71 -0.78 -1.66
N GLY A 7 4.91 -0.56 -1.16
CA GLY A 7 5.64 -1.60 -0.43
C GLY A 7 6.29 -2.68 -1.30
N ALA A 8 6.54 -2.38 -2.58
CA ALA A 8 7.15 -3.33 -3.53
C ALA A 8 8.56 -3.80 -3.13
N THR A 9 9.26 -3.02 -2.32
CA THR A 9 10.60 -3.38 -1.81
C THR A 9 10.56 -4.32 -0.59
N GLY A 10 9.38 -4.55 -0.03
CA GLY A 10 9.18 -5.46 1.11
C GLY A 10 8.98 -6.91 0.68
N TYR A 11 8.87 -7.79 1.68
CA TYR A 11 8.71 -9.24 1.46
C TYR A 11 7.46 -9.59 0.65
N ILE A 12 6.31 -9.08 1.03
CA ILE A 12 5.05 -9.37 0.34
C ILE A 12 5.01 -8.69 -1.03
N GLY A 13 5.30 -7.39 -1.07
CA GLY A 13 5.25 -6.63 -2.32
C GLY A 13 6.19 -7.17 -3.39
N GLY A 14 7.40 -7.57 -3.01
CA GLY A 14 8.37 -8.17 -3.93
C GLY A 14 7.93 -9.52 -4.50
N ARG A 15 7.03 -10.23 -3.83
CA ARG A 15 6.43 -11.48 -4.34
C ARG A 15 5.13 -11.25 -5.08
N LEU A 16 4.38 -10.24 -4.70
CA LEU A 16 3.11 -9.90 -5.34
C LEU A 16 3.33 -9.29 -6.73
N ALA A 17 4.32 -8.41 -6.88
CA ALA A 17 4.58 -7.73 -8.14
C ALA A 17 4.70 -8.68 -9.34
N PRO A 18 5.56 -9.72 -9.33
CA PRO A 18 5.64 -10.64 -10.46
C PRO A 18 4.34 -11.40 -10.71
N ARG A 19 3.57 -11.71 -9.68
CA ARG A 19 2.27 -12.40 -9.85
C ARG A 19 1.27 -11.51 -10.58
N LEU A 20 1.18 -10.24 -10.21
CA LEU A 20 0.31 -9.30 -10.91
C LEU A 20 0.71 -9.11 -12.38
N ILE A 21 2.00 -9.11 -12.67
CA ILE A 21 2.53 -9.03 -14.03
C ILE A 21 2.17 -10.31 -14.83
N GLU A 22 2.38 -11.49 -14.24
CA GLU A 22 2.02 -12.78 -14.84
C GLU A 22 0.53 -12.86 -15.18
N ASP A 23 -0.33 -12.27 -14.34
CA ASP A 23 -1.78 -12.21 -14.55
C ASP A 23 -2.19 -11.16 -15.60
N GLY A 24 -1.24 -10.47 -16.22
CA GLY A 24 -1.48 -9.53 -17.31
C GLY A 24 -1.84 -8.10 -16.87
N HIS A 25 -1.59 -7.75 -15.62
CA HIS A 25 -1.83 -6.40 -15.13
C HIS A 25 -0.66 -5.45 -15.42
N GLY A 26 -0.95 -4.20 -15.68
CA GLY A 26 0.04 -3.13 -15.65
C GLY A 26 0.35 -2.77 -14.19
N VAL A 27 1.61 -2.83 -13.79
CA VAL A 27 2.01 -2.55 -12.40
C VAL A 27 2.89 -1.31 -12.35
N ARG A 28 2.49 -0.36 -11.52
CA ARG A 28 3.29 0.81 -11.13
C ARG A 28 3.65 0.66 -9.67
N CYS A 29 4.94 0.73 -9.35
CA CYS A 29 5.42 0.67 -7.97
C CYS A 29 5.72 2.07 -7.46
N LEU A 30 5.09 2.43 -6.35
CA LEU A 30 5.39 3.66 -5.62
C LEU A 30 6.50 3.38 -4.61
N VAL A 31 7.62 4.06 -4.75
CA VAL A 31 8.78 3.87 -3.89
C VAL A 31 9.45 5.21 -3.55
N ARG A 32 9.98 5.31 -2.33
CA ARG A 32 10.74 6.48 -1.91
C ARG A 32 12.12 6.54 -2.57
N THR A 33 12.71 5.38 -2.83
CA THR A 33 14.06 5.25 -3.37
C THR A 33 14.03 4.30 -4.57
N PRO A 34 13.86 4.81 -5.81
CA PRO A 34 13.74 3.99 -7.02
C PRO A 34 14.90 3.01 -7.24
N SER A 35 16.11 3.35 -6.81
CA SER A 35 17.29 2.48 -6.95
C SER A 35 17.15 1.13 -6.24
N LYS A 36 16.26 1.01 -5.24
CA LYS A 36 15.97 -0.27 -4.56
C LYS A 36 15.27 -1.29 -5.46
N LEU A 37 14.66 -0.85 -6.56
CA LEU A 37 14.02 -1.73 -7.55
C LEU A 37 14.90 -1.97 -8.78
N ARG A 38 16.11 -1.42 -8.82
CA ARG A 38 16.97 -1.49 -10.03
C ARG A 38 17.31 -2.93 -10.44
N ASP A 39 17.58 -3.79 -9.47
CA ASP A 39 18.11 -5.13 -9.69
C ASP A 39 17.06 -6.25 -9.54
N VAL A 40 15.77 -5.90 -9.37
CA VAL A 40 14.73 -6.94 -9.33
C VAL A 40 14.51 -7.55 -10.72
N PRO A 41 14.27 -8.88 -10.83
CA PRO A 41 14.12 -9.53 -12.12
C PRO A 41 12.99 -9.00 -13.00
N TRP A 42 11.97 -8.43 -12.39
CA TRP A 42 10.77 -7.89 -13.06
C TRP A 42 10.81 -6.37 -13.28
N ARG A 43 12.00 -5.75 -13.16
CA ARG A 43 12.17 -4.30 -13.28
C ARG A 43 11.66 -3.72 -14.60
N ASP A 44 11.92 -4.40 -15.71
CA ASP A 44 11.53 -3.94 -17.04
C ASP A 44 10.04 -4.10 -17.35
N SER A 45 9.31 -4.80 -16.47
CA SER A 45 7.88 -5.06 -16.61
C SER A 45 7.00 -4.14 -15.76
N ILE A 46 7.59 -3.14 -15.08
CA ILE A 46 6.88 -2.21 -14.23
C ILE A 46 7.16 -0.76 -14.58
N GLU A 47 6.22 0.11 -14.20
CA GLU A 47 6.49 1.54 -14.05
C GLU A 47 6.96 1.82 -12.62
N VAL A 48 7.84 2.78 -12.46
CA VAL A 48 8.29 3.25 -11.14
C VAL A 48 7.87 4.68 -10.96
N ALA A 49 7.15 4.95 -9.86
CA ALA A 49 6.81 6.29 -9.40
C ALA A 49 7.60 6.56 -8.11
N GLU A 50 8.34 7.65 -8.10
CA GLU A 50 9.00 8.12 -6.89
C GLU A 50 8.02 8.93 -6.05
N GLY A 51 7.88 8.55 -4.77
CA GLY A 51 7.01 9.27 -3.86
C GLY A 51 6.96 8.64 -2.48
N ASP A 52 6.29 9.35 -1.58
CA ASP A 52 6.11 8.95 -0.19
C ASP A 52 4.64 9.09 0.19
N VAL A 53 4.07 8.05 0.79
CA VAL A 53 2.66 8.06 1.24
C VAL A 53 2.39 9.11 2.33
N THR A 54 3.43 9.58 3.00
CA THR A 54 3.33 10.69 3.97
C THR A 54 3.34 12.07 3.33
N GLU A 55 3.64 12.15 2.03
CA GLU A 55 3.75 13.39 1.24
C GLU A 55 2.65 13.42 0.16
N PRO A 56 1.48 14.03 0.43
CA PRO A 56 0.32 13.98 -0.47
C PRO A 56 0.61 14.44 -1.90
N GLU A 57 1.46 15.43 -2.05
CA GLU A 57 1.85 15.99 -3.35
C GLU A 57 2.54 15.00 -4.27
N THR A 58 3.15 13.95 -3.71
CA THR A 58 3.82 12.89 -4.50
C THR A 58 2.83 11.85 -5.01
N LEU A 59 1.62 11.80 -4.48
CA LEU A 59 0.64 10.76 -4.78
C LEU A 59 -0.20 11.05 -6.01
N GLU A 60 -0.42 12.31 -6.35
CA GLU A 60 -1.29 12.70 -7.45
C GLU A 60 -0.83 12.07 -8.78
N ALA A 61 0.41 12.32 -9.17
CA ALA A 61 0.97 11.75 -10.39
C ALA A 61 1.07 10.21 -10.35
N ALA A 62 1.36 9.66 -9.17
CA ALA A 62 1.45 8.21 -8.99
C ALA A 62 0.10 7.51 -9.18
N MET A 63 -1.01 8.18 -8.86
CA MET A 63 -2.38 7.63 -8.95
C MET A 63 -2.99 7.79 -10.35
N GLU A 64 -2.39 8.58 -11.23
CA GLU A 64 -2.96 8.84 -12.55
C GLU A 64 -3.15 7.56 -13.37
N GLY A 65 -4.38 7.31 -13.80
CA GLY A 65 -4.74 6.14 -14.60
C GLY A 65 -4.76 4.81 -13.84
N ILE A 66 -4.67 4.84 -12.52
CA ILE A 66 -4.69 3.64 -11.67
C ILE A 66 -6.13 3.16 -11.44
N ASP A 67 -6.36 1.85 -11.61
CA ASP A 67 -7.63 1.21 -11.32
C ASP A 67 -7.70 0.70 -9.87
N VAL A 68 -6.62 0.10 -9.39
CA VAL A 68 -6.56 -0.56 -8.07
C VAL A 68 -5.27 -0.20 -7.36
N VAL A 69 -5.37 0.10 -6.07
CA VAL A 69 -4.22 0.32 -5.18
C VAL A 69 -4.06 -0.87 -4.24
N TYR A 70 -2.86 -1.46 -4.22
CA TYR A 70 -2.44 -2.39 -3.16
C TYR A 70 -1.59 -1.63 -2.15
N TYR A 71 -2.11 -1.52 -0.94
CA TYR A 71 -1.46 -0.79 0.15
C TYR A 71 -0.82 -1.78 1.12
N LEU A 72 0.52 -1.89 1.05
CA LEU A 72 1.29 -2.86 1.84
C LEU A 72 2.32 -2.20 2.76
N VAL A 73 2.28 -0.88 2.91
CA VAL A 73 3.25 -0.16 3.75
C VAL A 73 2.73 0.05 5.16
N HIS A 74 3.63 0.01 6.13
CA HIS A 74 3.39 0.39 7.52
C HIS A 74 4.71 0.80 8.15
N SER A 75 4.64 1.63 9.20
CA SER A 75 5.82 2.00 9.96
C SER A 75 6.22 0.87 10.91
N LEU A 76 7.51 0.57 10.99
CA LEU A 76 8.04 -0.50 11.83
C LEU A 76 8.48 -0.03 13.22
N GLY A 77 8.48 1.28 13.47
CA GLY A 77 8.91 1.83 14.74
C GLY A 77 8.89 3.35 14.75
N GLY A 78 9.38 3.91 15.83
CA GLY A 78 9.32 5.34 16.10
C GLY A 78 8.19 5.67 17.08
N ALA A 79 8.32 6.78 17.83
CA ALA A 79 7.33 7.20 18.82
C ALA A 79 5.97 7.57 18.20
N ASP A 80 5.97 8.01 16.93
CA ASP A 80 4.82 8.57 16.24
C ASP A 80 4.25 7.65 15.14
N PHE A 81 4.58 6.35 15.14
CA PHE A 81 4.21 5.46 14.05
C PHE A 81 2.69 5.36 13.82
N VAL A 82 1.88 5.42 14.87
CA VAL A 82 0.41 5.37 14.78
C VAL A 82 -0.11 6.58 14.01
N GLU A 83 0.39 7.77 14.33
CA GLU A 83 0.01 9.02 13.67
C GLU A 83 0.49 9.05 12.21
N VAL A 84 1.73 8.60 11.97
CA VAL A 84 2.32 8.52 10.63
C VAL A 84 1.53 7.54 9.76
N ASP A 85 1.20 6.35 10.27
CA ASP A 85 0.44 5.35 9.53
C ASP A 85 -0.98 5.81 9.21
N ARG A 86 -1.66 6.48 10.14
CA ARG A 86 -2.99 7.06 9.92
C ARG A 86 -2.94 8.15 8.85
N ARG A 87 -1.98 9.06 8.95
CA ARG A 87 -1.81 10.14 7.98
C ARG A 87 -1.50 9.61 6.59
N ALA A 88 -0.62 8.62 6.48
CA ALA A 88 -0.28 7.99 5.22
C ALA A 88 -1.50 7.32 4.57
N ALA A 89 -2.28 6.56 5.34
CA ALA A 89 -3.51 5.93 4.86
C ALA A 89 -4.54 6.97 4.40
N THR A 90 -4.71 8.04 5.17
CA THR A 90 -5.62 9.14 4.83
C THR A 90 -5.19 9.83 3.52
N ASN A 91 -3.90 10.07 3.35
CA ASN A 91 -3.37 10.67 2.12
C ASN A 91 -3.65 9.78 0.90
N VAL A 92 -3.40 8.48 1.03
CA VAL A 92 -3.65 7.51 -0.05
C VAL A 92 -5.14 7.42 -0.36
N ALA A 93 -6.01 7.34 0.65
CA ALA A 93 -7.45 7.30 0.45
C ALA A 93 -7.97 8.52 -0.32
N LYS A 94 -7.52 9.72 0.05
CA LYS A 94 -7.88 10.96 -0.63
C LYS A 94 -7.35 11.04 -2.06
N ALA A 95 -6.09 10.66 -2.27
CA ALA A 95 -5.49 10.66 -3.60
C ALA A 95 -6.19 9.65 -4.52
N ALA A 96 -6.54 8.47 -4.00
CA ALA A 96 -7.27 7.45 -4.74
C ALA A 96 -8.68 7.91 -5.12
N GLU A 97 -9.40 8.55 -4.20
CA GLU A 97 -10.71 9.14 -4.47
C GLU A 97 -10.61 10.20 -5.58
N HIS A 98 -9.66 11.11 -5.47
CA HIS A 98 -9.47 12.19 -6.43
C HIS A 98 -9.11 11.68 -7.83
N ALA A 99 -8.30 10.62 -7.91
CA ALA A 99 -7.89 10.00 -9.16
C ALA A 99 -8.93 9.05 -9.76
N GLY A 100 -10.03 8.78 -9.07
CA GLY A 100 -11.07 7.86 -9.55
C GLY A 100 -10.67 6.39 -9.47
N VAL A 101 -9.79 6.03 -8.55
CA VAL A 101 -9.41 4.63 -8.28
C VAL A 101 -10.66 3.84 -7.90
N LYS A 102 -10.78 2.62 -8.44
CA LYS A 102 -11.98 1.79 -8.27
C LYS A 102 -11.95 0.95 -6.98
N ARG A 103 -10.76 0.63 -6.48
CA ARG A 103 -10.60 -0.21 -5.29
C ARG A 103 -9.26 -0.02 -4.62
N ILE A 104 -9.27 -0.10 -3.29
CA ILE A 104 -8.06 -0.20 -2.47
C ILE A 104 -8.06 -1.57 -1.81
N ILE A 105 -6.93 -2.27 -1.88
CA ILE A 105 -6.70 -3.54 -1.19
C ILE A 105 -5.61 -3.32 -0.15
N TYR A 106 -5.96 -3.55 1.09
CA TYR A 106 -5.06 -3.37 2.24
C TYR A 106 -4.80 -4.71 2.93
N LEU A 107 -3.54 -4.99 3.21
CA LEU A 107 -3.13 -6.14 4.01
C LEU A 107 -2.92 -5.70 5.46
N GLY A 108 -3.91 -5.97 6.29
CA GLY A 108 -3.89 -5.71 7.73
C GLY A 108 -3.51 -6.95 8.55
N GLY A 109 -3.59 -6.81 9.87
CA GLY A 109 -3.39 -7.90 10.82
C GLY A 109 -4.71 -8.51 11.29
N LEU A 110 -4.64 -9.75 11.79
CA LEU A 110 -5.75 -10.39 12.48
C LEU A 110 -6.09 -9.64 13.76
N HIS A 111 -7.37 -9.66 14.12
CA HIS A 111 -7.86 -9.10 15.37
C HIS A 111 -8.07 -10.24 16.39
N PRO A 112 -7.09 -10.52 17.27
CA PRO A 112 -7.35 -11.40 18.40
C PRO A 112 -8.32 -10.72 19.36
N GLU A 113 -9.13 -11.52 20.05
CA GLU A 113 -9.91 -11.03 21.16
C GLU A 113 -8.99 -10.57 22.30
N GLY A 114 -9.26 -9.40 22.90
CA GLY A 114 -8.49 -8.87 24.01
C GLY A 114 -7.66 -7.63 23.68
N GLU A 115 -6.66 -7.33 24.48
CA GLU A 115 -5.78 -6.19 24.26
C GLU A 115 -4.93 -6.36 22.98
N LEU A 116 -4.97 -5.34 22.12
CA LEU A 116 -4.14 -5.30 20.92
C LEU A 116 -2.80 -4.63 21.26
N SER A 117 -1.71 -5.15 20.65
CA SER A 117 -0.47 -4.38 20.62
C SER A 117 -0.69 -3.07 19.85
N ASP A 118 0.15 -2.06 20.10
CA ASP A 118 0.05 -0.78 19.41
C ASP A 118 0.16 -0.93 17.90
N HIS A 119 0.97 -1.87 17.41
CA HIS A 119 1.10 -2.17 15.98
C HIS A 119 -0.18 -2.75 15.38
N LEU A 120 -0.83 -3.68 16.07
CA LEU A 120 -2.11 -4.25 15.62
C LEU A 120 -3.23 -3.22 15.67
N ALA A 121 -3.27 -2.40 16.71
CA ALA A 121 -4.24 -1.30 16.82
C ALA A 121 -4.06 -0.28 15.70
N SER A 122 -2.82 0.07 15.35
CA SER A 122 -2.52 0.96 14.24
C SER A 122 -2.96 0.38 12.89
N ARG A 123 -2.72 -0.89 12.66
CA ARG A 123 -3.16 -1.59 11.43
C ARG A 123 -4.67 -1.67 11.30
N LEU A 124 -5.36 -1.88 12.43
CA LEU A 124 -6.82 -1.85 12.47
C LEU A 124 -7.35 -0.46 12.09
N GLU A 125 -6.78 0.58 12.66
CA GLU A 125 -7.15 1.96 12.36
C GLU A 125 -6.92 2.33 10.89
N VAL A 126 -5.80 1.90 10.30
CA VAL A 126 -5.54 2.07 8.86
C VAL A 126 -6.60 1.37 8.01
N GLY A 127 -6.98 0.15 8.37
CA GLY A 127 -8.07 -0.57 7.70
C GLY A 127 -9.41 0.19 7.78
N GLU A 128 -9.73 0.77 8.92
CA GLU A 128 -10.93 1.59 9.12
C GLU A 128 -10.90 2.85 8.25
N VAL A 129 -9.75 3.51 8.13
CA VAL A 129 -9.58 4.68 7.24
C VAL A 129 -9.97 4.33 5.81
N PHE A 130 -9.52 3.18 5.29
CA PHE A 130 -9.87 2.76 3.94
C PHE A 130 -11.34 2.33 3.80
N LEU A 131 -11.87 1.58 4.77
CA LEU A 131 -13.26 1.13 4.74
C LEU A 131 -14.26 2.28 4.86
N ASP A 132 -13.93 3.32 5.62
CA ASP A 132 -14.76 4.51 5.81
C ASP A 132 -14.62 5.52 4.67
N GLY A 133 -13.64 5.34 3.78
CA GLY A 133 -13.39 6.21 2.64
C GLY A 133 -14.41 6.04 1.51
N GLN A 134 -14.32 6.90 0.50
CA GLN A 134 -15.23 6.89 -0.64
C GLN A 134 -14.89 5.81 -1.68
N VAL A 135 -13.62 5.39 -1.74
CA VAL A 135 -13.19 4.32 -2.64
C VAL A 135 -13.51 2.97 -1.99
N PRO A 136 -14.20 2.04 -2.68
CA PRO A 136 -14.42 0.71 -2.16
C PRO A 136 -13.10 0.04 -1.76
N ALA A 137 -13.05 -0.53 -0.55
CA ALA A 137 -11.84 -1.15 -0.03
C ALA A 137 -12.09 -2.59 0.42
N ALA A 138 -11.08 -3.43 0.28
CA ALA A 138 -11.00 -4.75 0.86
C ALA A 138 -9.83 -4.80 1.83
N VAL A 139 -10.10 -5.20 3.06
CA VAL A 139 -9.07 -5.38 4.09
C VAL A 139 -8.85 -6.86 4.29
N LEU A 140 -7.66 -7.33 3.94
CA LEU A 140 -7.23 -8.70 4.16
C LEU A 140 -6.52 -8.78 5.51
N GLN A 141 -6.95 -9.71 6.35
CA GLN A 141 -6.36 -9.91 7.67
C GLN A 141 -5.43 -11.11 7.65
N ALA A 142 -4.17 -10.90 7.91
CA ALA A 142 -3.18 -11.96 7.97
C ALA A 142 -2.62 -12.12 9.39
N ALA A 143 -2.36 -13.38 9.75
CA ALA A 143 -1.57 -13.71 10.93
C ALA A 143 -0.09 -13.40 10.68
N ILE A 144 0.80 -14.00 11.44
CA ILE A 144 2.24 -13.92 11.23
C ILE A 144 2.59 -14.52 9.86
N ILE A 145 3.27 -13.74 9.04
CA ILE A 145 3.76 -14.19 7.74
C ILE A 145 5.20 -14.65 7.94
N LEU A 146 5.43 -15.93 7.68
CA LEU A 146 6.75 -16.53 7.74
C LEU A 146 7.37 -16.57 6.34
N GLY A 147 8.62 -16.16 6.27
CA GLY A 147 9.32 -16.12 5.00
C GLY A 147 10.81 -16.28 5.12
#